data_429b8653b89dee2dfc9e87b6e00d6891
#
_entry.id   429b8653b89dee2dfc9e87b6e00d6891
#
_cell.length_a   1.000
_cell.length_b   1.000
_cell.length_c   1.000
_cell.angle_alpha   90.00
_cell.angle_beta   90.00
_cell.angle_gamma   90.00
#
_symmetry.space_group_name_H-M   'P 1'
#
loop_
_entity.id
_entity.type
_entity.pdbx_description
1 polymer ?
#
loop_
_entity_poly.entity_id
_entity_poly.type
_entity_poly.pdbx_seq_one_letter_code
_entity_poly.pdbx_strand_id
1 'polypeptide(L)'
;MKIKNYQDFYAGLMFLIFGTLAAWLSTSYNMGTGARMGPGFFPFYLGVILAVLGVIILVMALGINDRKEHPVSLKPLVVFIAMMVFSLLTGWIGASPNASLAIGTIAGCVLSFFIGMPAMGLILLSVTLFGLMLKGLGLVICVTGLVIISSLASHERRRNEIIASVVILCATAVGVFVYGIKLQMPVWPDTQELGRMFVPAEKRK
;
A
#
# COMPACT_ATOMS: atom_id res chain seq x y z
N MET A 1 29.55 8.88 17.39
CA MET A 1 28.11 9.12 17.58
C MET A 1 27.50 7.80 18.02
N LYS A 2 26.86 7.72 19.18
CA LYS A 2 26.14 6.51 19.61
C LYS A 2 24.69 6.60 19.12
N ILE A 3 24.23 5.61 18.36
CA ILE A 3 22.84 5.50 17.95
C ILE A 3 22.02 5.27 19.21
N LYS A 4 21.13 6.22 19.55
CA LYS A 4 20.33 6.16 20.78
C LYS A 4 19.00 5.42 20.59
N ASN A 5 18.49 5.34 19.37
CA ASN A 5 17.25 4.61 19.06
C ASN A 5 17.43 3.82 17.76
N TYR A 6 17.66 2.53 17.88
CA TYR A 6 17.86 1.64 16.73
C TYR A 6 16.61 1.50 15.85
N GLN A 7 15.39 1.60 16.43
CA GLN A 7 14.15 1.48 15.68
C GLN A 7 13.95 2.65 14.72
N ASP A 8 14.09 3.87 15.22
CA ASP A 8 13.97 5.09 14.42
C ASP A 8 15.12 5.17 13.40
N PHE A 9 16.32 4.68 13.75
CA PHE A 9 17.43 4.61 12.82
C PHE A 9 17.13 3.70 11.63
N TYR A 10 16.67 2.46 11.86
CA TYR A 10 16.32 1.52 10.78
C TYR A 10 15.11 2.00 9.98
N ALA A 11 14.10 2.60 10.62
CA ALA A 11 12.95 3.17 9.93
C ALA A 11 13.36 4.34 9.03
N GLY A 12 14.18 5.26 9.53
CA GLY A 12 14.70 6.37 8.76
C GLY A 12 15.57 5.93 7.58
N LEU A 13 16.44 4.94 7.80
CA LEU A 13 17.28 4.35 6.76
C LEU A 13 16.42 3.70 5.65
N MET A 14 15.41 2.95 6.04
CA MET A 14 14.47 2.32 5.12
C MET A 14 13.72 3.37 4.28
N PHE A 15 13.18 4.42 4.89
CA PHE A 15 12.50 5.50 4.19
C PHE A 15 13.43 6.25 3.24
N LEU A 16 14.67 6.49 3.63
CA LEU A 16 15.67 7.11 2.78
C LEU A 16 15.98 6.25 1.55
N ILE A 17 16.24 4.96 1.73
CA ILE A 17 16.53 4.03 0.62
C ILE A 17 15.34 3.91 -0.32
N PHE A 18 14.14 3.63 0.18
CA PHE A 18 12.96 3.50 -0.67
C PHE A 18 12.57 4.81 -1.34
N GLY A 19 12.68 5.94 -0.63
CA GLY A 19 12.43 7.25 -1.19
C GLY A 19 13.37 7.61 -2.34
N THR A 20 14.67 7.40 -2.15
CA THR A 20 15.68 7.67 -3.20
C THR A 20 15.54 6.71 -4.39
N LEU A 21 15.28 5.43 -4.16
CA LEU A 21 15.03 4.46 -5.23
C LEU A 21 13.76 4.82 -6.02
N ALA A 22 12.67 5.18 -5.36
CA ALA A 22 11.43 5.57 -6.00
C ALA A 22 11.63 6.85 -6.83
N ALA A 23 12.30 7.86 -6.29
CA ALA A 23 12.61 9.09 -7.02
C ALA A 23 13.49 8.79 -8.24
N TRP A 24 14.52 7.96 -8.10
CA TRP A 24 15.40 7.60 -9.20
C TRP A 24 14.70 6.81 -10.29
N LEU A 25 13.95 5.76 -9.94
CA LEU A 25 13.17 4.98 -10.91
C LEU A 25 12.13 5.84 -11.65
N SER A 26 11.55 6.84 -10.96
CA SER A 26 10.56 7.74 -11.55
C SER A 26 11.15 8.62 -12.67
N THR A 27 12.46 8.88 -12.67
CA THR A 27 13.12 9.66 -13.74
C THR A 27 13.11 8.93 -15.09
N SER A 28 12.94 7.60 -15.09
CA SER A 28 12.81 6.80 -16.31
C SER A 28 11.45 6.95 -16.99
N TYR A 29 10.47 7.52 -16.30
CA TYR A 29 9.14 7.78 -16.83
C TYR A 29 8.99 9.23 -17.27
N ASN A 30 8.08 9.47 -18.21
CA ASN A 30 7.81 10.83 -18.67
C ASN A 30 7.25 11.68 -17.52
N MET A 31 8.01 12.72 -17.14
CA MET A 31 7.63 13.65 -16.06
C MET A 31 6.50 14.59 -16.47
N GLY A 32 6.36 14.86 -17.76
CA GLY A 32 5.40 15.86 -18.25
C GLY A 32 5.79 17.29 -17.86
N THR A 33 4.82 18.18 -17.91
CA THR A 33 4.95 19.59 -17.52
C THR A 33 4.01 19.90 -16.36
N GLY A 34 4.19 21.04 -15.67
CA GLY A 34 3.29 21.44 -14.58
C GLY A 34 1.80 21.55 -14.96
N ALA A 35 1.52 21.79 -16.26
CA ALA A 35 0.15 21.83 -16.79
C ALA A 35 -0.38 20.45 -17.23
N ARG A 36 0.53 19.51 -17.56
CA ARG A 36 0.21 18.12 -17.91
C ARG A 36 1.19 17.20 -17.22
N MET A 37 0.84 16.78 -16.01
CA MET A 37 1.66 15.90 -15.21
C MET A 37 1.73 14.50 -15.85
N GLY A 38 2.97 14.03 -16.11
CA GLY A 38 3.20 12.68 -16.62
C GLY A 38 3.16 11.63 -15.50
N PRO A 39 3.21 10.35 -15.86
CA PRO A 39 3.15 9.24 -14.89
C PRO A 39 4.34 9.20 -13.92
N GLY A 40 5.49 9.78 -14.28
CA GLY A 40 6.67 9.88 -13.41
C GLY A 40 6.62 11.02 -12.40
N PHE A 41 5.76 12.03 -12.60
CA PHE A 41 5.73 13.22 -11.77
C PHE A 41 5.38 12.89 -10.30
N PHE A 42 4.26 12.20 -10.09
CA PHE A 42 3.78 11.89 -8.75
C PHE A 42 4.71 10.95 -7.96
N PRO A 43 5.18 9.81 -8.51
CA PRO A 43 6.15 8.95 -7.83
C PRO A 43 7.46 9.64 -7.50
N PHE A 44 7.94 10.57 -8.36
CA PHE A 44 9.16 11.34 -8.10
C PHE A 44 9.03 12.21 -6.86
N TYR A 45 8.01 13.07 -6.81
CA TYR A 45 7.83 13.97 -5.66
C TYR A 45 7.53 13.21 -4.38
N LEU A 46 6.76 12.12 -4.46
CA LEU A 46 6.48 11.27 -3.31
C LEU A 46 7.76 10.59 -2.80
N GLY A 47 8.62 10.12 -3.71
CA GLY A 47 9.92 9.55 -3.38
C GLY A 47 10.84 10.58 -2.70
N VAL A 48 10.88 11.81 -3.20
CA VAL A 48 11.66 12.90 -2.59
C VAL A 48 11.13 13.23 -1.19
N ILE A 49 9.82 13.36 -1.00
CA ILE A 49 9.22 13.62 0.32
C ILE A 49 9.57 12.48 1.29
N LEU A 50 9.46 11.23 0.84
CA LEU A 50 9.78 10.07 1.65
C LEU A 50 11.27 10.04 2.03
N ALA A 51 12.17 10.38 1.12
CA ALA A 51 13.61 10.48 1.39
C ALA A 51 13.91 11.58 2.42
N VAL A 52 13.29 12.75 2.30
CA VAL A 52 13.42 13.86 3.26
C VAL A 52 12.93 13.43 4.64
N LEU A 53 11.76 12.78 4.73
CA LEU A 53 11.26 12.23 6.00
C LEU A 53 12.22 11.20 6.58
N GLY A 54 12.82 10.35 5.75
CA GLY A 54 13.86 9.40 6.16
C GLY A 54 15.06 10.10 6.80
N VAL A 55 15.55 11.18 6.20
CA VAL A 55 16.65 11.99 6.77
C VAL A 55 16.24 12.61 8.11
N ILE A 56 15.05 13.19 8.21
CA ILE A 56 14.56 13.79 9.47
C ILE A 56 14.52 12.74 10.58
N ILE A 57 13.98 11.55 10.31
CA ILE A 57 13.91 10.45 11.29
C ILE A 57 15.31 10.00 11.68
N LEU A 58 16.25 9.88 10.73
CA LEU A 58 17.65 9.53 11.03
C LEU A 58 18.33 10.57 11.94
N VAL A 59 18.13 11.85 11.67
CA VAL A 59 18.67 12.93 12.50
C VAL A 59 18.06 12.87 13.92
N MET A 60 16.77 12.62 14.02
CA MET A 60 16.09 12.45 15.30
C MET A 60 16.59 11.23 16.07
N ALA A 61 16.86 10.12 15.40
CA ALA A 61 17.41 8.89 15.99
C ALA A 61 18.83 9.09 16.58
N LEU A 62 19.58 10.02 16.02
CA LEU A 62 20.93 10.36 16.48
C LEU A 62 20.95 11.41 17.61
N GLY A 63 19.91 12.27 17.69
CA GLY A 63 19.92 13.48 18.53
C GLY A 63 19.00 13.48 19.74
N ILE A 64 17.90 12.75 19.74
CA ILE A 64 16.83 12.90 20.74
C ILE A 64 16.66 11.63 21.59
N ASN A 65 16.61 11.89 22.86
CA ASN A 65 16.36 11.14 24.09
C ASN A 65 15.57 9.81 24.06
N ASP A 66 16.04 8.92 24.92
CA ASP A 66 15.39 7.80 25.62
C ASP A 66 13.87 7.63 25.42
N ARG A 67 13.47 7.12 24.25
CA ARG A 67 12.23 6.34 24.18
C ARG A 67 12.57 4.91 24.60
N LYS A 68 11.78 4.37 25.53
CA LYS A 68 11.86 2.98 25.96
C LYS A 68 11.97 2.08 24.73
N GLU A 69 13.07 1.36 24.61
CA GLU A 69 13.27 0.40 23.53
C GLU A 69 12.19 -0.68 23.63
N HIS A 70 11.23 -0.62 22.73
CA HIS A 70 10.38 -1.78 22.50
C HIS A 70 11.18 -2.76 21.63
N PRO A 71 11.24 -4.04 22.00
CA PRO A 71 11.95 -5.03 21.20
C PRO A 71 11.39 -5.04 19.78
N VAL A 72 12.28 -4.91 18.80
CA VAL A 72 11.91 -4.96 17.38
C VAL A 72 11.32 -6.35 17.10
N SER A 73 10.01 -6.42 16.89
CA SER A 73 9.40 -7.67 16.46
C SER A 73 9.68 -7.88 14.98
N LEU A 74 10.47 -8.90 14.65
CA LEU A 74 10.71 -9.31 13.26
C LEU A 74 9.52 -10.06 12.64
N LYS A 75 8.49 -10.36 13.42
CA LYS A 75 7.29 -11.09 12.95
C LYS A 75 6.62 -10.45 11.74
N PRO A 76 6.39 -9.10 11.68
CA PRO A 76 5.80 -8.45 10.51
C PRO A 76 6.65 -8.62 9.25
N LEU A 77 7.97 -8.54 9.41
CA LEU A 77 8.92 -8.69 8.30
C LEU A 77 8.85 -10.11 7.72
N VAL A 78 8.77 -11.13 8.57
CA VAL A 78 8.64 -12.53 8.14
C VAL A 78 7.36 -12.74 7.32
N VAL A 79 6.23 -12.19 7.79
CA VAL A 79 4.95 -12.27 7.06
C VAL A 79 5.05 -11.60 5.69
N PHE A 80 5.65 -10.40 5.64
CA PHE A 80 5.81 -9.65 4.39
C PHE A 80 6.73 -10.38 3.39
N ILE A 81 7.87 -10.88 3.85
CA ILE A 81 8.80 -11.66 3.01
C ILE A 81 8.13 -12.94 2.50
N ALA A 82 7.42 -13.67 3.36
CA ALA A 82 6.71 -14.88 2.97
C ALA A 82 5.65 -14.60 1.89
N MET A 83 4.86 -13.52 2.06
CA MET A 83 3.89 -13.08 1.07
C MET A 83 4.57 -12.77 -0.28
N MET A 84 5.69 -12.05 -0.26
CA MET A 84 6.43 -11.67 -1.46
C MET A 84 7.03 -12.89 -2.16
N VAL A 85 7.68 -13.79 -1.41
CA VAL A 85 8.27 -15.03 -1.95
C VAL A 85 7.20 -15.92 -2.57
N PHE A 86 6.07 -16.09 -1.89
CA PHE A 86 4.97 -16.92 -2.38
C PHE A 86 4.33 -16.33 -3.64
N SER A 87 4.18 -15.01 -3.71
CA SER A 87 3.71 -14.30 -4.90
C SER A 87 4.67 -14.46 -6.08
N LEU A 88 5.99 -14.38 -5.86
CA LEU A 88 6.99 -14.57 -6.90
C LEU A 88 7.04 -16.02 -7.39
N LEU A 89 6.96 -17.01 -6.50
CA LEU A 89 6.94 -18.42 -6.85
C LEU A 89 5.73 -18.78 -7.73
N THR A 90 4.54 -18.29 -7.38
CA THR A 90 3.33 -18.52 -8.17
C THR A 90 3.37 -17.81 -9.52
N GLY A 91 3.96 -16.61 -9.58
CA GLY A 91 4.24 -15.92 -10.84
C GLY A 91 5.19 -16.69 -11.75
N TRP A 92 6.21 -17.33 -11.16
CA TRP A 92 7.18 -18.16 -11.92
C TRP A 92 6.56 -19.45 -12.47
N ILE A 93 5.55 -20.01 -11.82
CA ILE A 93 4.77 -21.18 -12.29
C ILE A 93 3.80 -20.81 -13.43
N GLY A 94 3.71 -19.52 -13.81
CA GLY A 94 2.87 -19.06 -14.92
C GLY A 94 1.49 -18.54 -14.50
N ALA A 95 1.27 -18.30 -13.23
CA ALA A 95 0.04 -17.64 -12.78
C ALA A 95 -0.02 -16.18 -13.29
N SER A 96 -1.22 -15.69 -13.59
CA SER A 96 -1.39 -14.29 -13.96
C SER A 96 -0.93 -13.38 -12.79
N PRO A 97 -0.42 -12.16 -13.07
CA PRO A 97 0.06 -11.25 -12.01
C PRO A 97 -0.97 -11.01 -10.89
N ASN A 98 -2.24 -10.90 -11.28
CA ASN A 98 -3.34 -10.70 -10.32
C ASN A 98 -3.58 -11.95 -9.45
N ALA A 99 -3.50 -13.14 -10.05
CA ALA A 99 -3.65 -14.39 -9.32
C ALA A 99 -2.46 -14.64 -8.36
N SER A 100 -1.24 -14.35 -8.79
CA SER A 100 -0.05 -14.51 -7.95
C SER A 100 -0.07 -13.59 -6.73
N LEU A 101 -0.51 -12.33 -6.89
CA LEU A 101 -0.71 -11.41 -5.78
C LEU A 101 -1.81 -11.90 -4.82
N ALA A 102 -2.95 -12.36 -5.34
CA ALA A 102 -4.03 -12.90 -4.52
C ALA A 102 -3.59 -14.12 -3.71
N ILE A 103 -2.89 -15.06 -4.33
CA ILE A 103 -2.39 -16.27 -3.65
C ILE A 103 -1.33 -15.89 -2.61
N GLY A 104 -0.41 -14.98 -2.94
CA GLY A 104 0.60 -14.49 -2.00
C GLY A 104 -0.02 -13.82 -0.76
N THR A 105 -1.07 -13.02 -0.95
CA THR A 105 -1.77 -12.38 0.19
C THR A 105 -2.57 -13.35 1.04
N ILE A 106 -3.19 -14.35 0.45
CA ILE A 106 -3.87 -15.41 1.20
C ILE A 106 -2.84 -16.16 2.06
N ALA A 107 -1.70 -16.54 1.48
CA ALA A 107 -0.62 -17.18 2.22
C ALA A 107 -0.09 -16.30 3.36
N GLY A 108 0.12 -15.00 3.11
CA GLY A 108 0.53 -14.03 4.12
C GLY A 108 -0.52 -13.84 5.23
N CYS A 109 -1.80 -13.84 4.88
CA CYS A 109 -2.90 -13.75 5.84
C CYS A 109 -2.96 -14.99 6.77
N VAL A 110 -2.84 -16.17 6.20
CA VAL A 110 -2.80 -17.44 6.96
C VAL A 110 -1.59 -17.47 7.90
N LEU A 111 -0.41 -17.12 7.38
CA LEU A 111 0.81 -17.06 8.18
C LEU A 111 0.71 -16.03 9.31
N SER A 112 0.13 -14.87 9.04
CA SER A 112 -0.11 -13.80 10.03
C SER A 112 -1.00 -14.30 11.18
N PHE A 113 -2.02 -15.10 10.87
CA PHE A 113 -2.88 -15.72 11.87
C PHE A 113 -2.09 -16.70 12.76
N PHE A 114 -1.26 -17.56 12.16
CA PHE A 114 -0.43 -18.52 12.91
C PHE A 114 0.65 -17.83 13.79
N ILE A 115 1.20 -16.70 13.35
CA ILE A 115 2.20 -15.92 14.12
C ILE A 115 1.53 -15.12 15.26
N GLY A 116 0.19 -15.08 15.31
CA GLY A 116 -0.57 -14.33 16.33
C GLY A 116 -0.69 -12.82 16.02
N MET A 117 -0.65 -12.45 14.75
CA MET A 117 -0.81 -11.06 14.28
C MET A 117 -1.94 -10.94 13.25
N PRO A 118 -3.19 -11.30 13.58
CA PRO A 118 -4.30 -11.34 12.62
C PRO A 118 -4.60 -9.95 12.02
N ALA A 119 -4.38 -8.88 12.78
CA ALA A 119 -4.57 -7.50 12.32
C ALA A 119 -3.73 -7.19 11.07
N MET A 120 -2.47 -7.64 11.03
CA MET A 120 -1.59 -7.42 9.87
C MET A 120 -2.12 -8.16 8.63
N GLY A 121 -2.60 -9.39 8.78
CA GLY A 121 -3.19 -10.15 7.68
C GLY A 121 -4.41 -9.46 7.09
N LEU A 122 -5.30 -8.92 7.94
CA LEU A 122 -6.47 -8.18 7.48
C LEU A 122 -6.11 -6.90 6.74
N ILE A 123 -5.08 -6.18 7.19
CA ILE A 123 -4.60 -4.97 6.49
C ILE A 123 -4.02 -5.34 5.12
N LEU A 124 -3.16 -6.37 5.04
CA LEU A 124 -2.60 -6.82 3.77
C LEU A 124 -3.69 -7.28 2.80
N LEU A 125 -4.69 -8.01 3.31
CA LEU A 125 -5.83 -8.45 2.51
C LEU A 125 -6.64 -7.26 1.98
N SER A 126 -6.92 -6.26 2.79
CA SER A 126 -7.70 -5.08 2.40
C SER A 126 -6.99 -4.29 1.29
N VAL A 127 -5.67 -4.09 1.41
CA VAL A 127 -4.86 -3.39 0.40
C VAL A 127 -4.81 -4.16 -0.91
N THR A 128 -4.67 -5.48 -0.87
CA THR A 128 -4.64 -6.30 -2.08
C THR A 128 -6.00 -6.33 -2.79
N LEU A 129 -7.09 -6.49 -2.03
CA LEU A 129 -8.45 -6.41 -2.58
C LEU A 129 -8.70 -5.05 -3.23
N PHE A 130 -8.26 -3.96 -2.58
CA PHE A 130 -8.32 -2.62 -3.16
C PHE A 130 -7.62 -2.57 -4.52
N GLY A 131 -6.37 -3.04 -4.61
CA GLY A 131 -5.60 -3.00 -5.85
C GLY A 131 -6.19 -3.85 -6.98
N LEU A 132 -6.70 -5.04 -6.66
CA LEU A 132 -7.29 -5.95 -7.65
C LEU A 132 -8.65 -5.48 -8.16
N MET A 133 -9.46 -4.89 -7.28
CA MET A 133 -10.85 -4.54 -7.57
C MET A 133 -11.03 -3.09 -8.05
N LEU A 134 -9.97 -2.26 -7.99
CA LEU A 134 -10.04 -0.83 -8.30
C LEU A 134 -10.58 -0.56 -9.71
N LYS A 135 -10.18 -1.35 -10.70
CA LYS A 135 -10.61 -1.18 -12.11
C LYS A 135 -12.07 -1.51 -12.33
N GLY A 136 -12.62 -2.49 -11.61
CA GLY A 136 -14.00 -2.94 -11.80
C GLY A 136 -15.02 -2.25 -10.90
N LEU A 137 -14.70 -2.15 -9.60
CA LEU A 137 -15.63 -1.60 -8.61
C LEU A 137 -15.56 -0.08 -8.48
N GLY A 138 -14.50 0.53 -9.03
CA GLY A 138 -14.29 1.97 -8.92
C GLY A 138 -13.68 2.40 -7.57
N LEU A 139 -13.22 3.64 -7.54
CA LEU A 139 -12.42 4.19 -6.43
C LEU A 139 -13.22 4.22 -5.10
N VAL A 140 -14.47 4.71 -5.13
CA VAL A 140 -15.28 4.93 -3.92
C VAL A 140 -15.58 3.63 -3.20
N ILE A 141 -16.01 2.60 -3.93
CA ILE A 141 -16.34 1.29 -3.33
C ILE A 141 -15.10 0.61 -2.79
N CYS A 142 -13.99 0.68 -3.53
CA CYS A 142 -12.72 0.07 -3.11
C CYS A 142 -12.15 0.75 -1.85
N VAL A 143 -12.19 2.09 -1.75
CA VAL A 143 -11.76 2.83 -0.54
C VAL A 143 -12.66 2.47 0.64
N THR A 144 -13.97 2.42 0.44
CA THR A 144 -14.91 2.01 1.49
C THR A 144 -14.61 0.59 2.00
N GLY A 145 -14.42 -0.35 1.08
CA GLY A 145 -14.05 -1.74 1.40
C GLY A 145 -12.73 -1.83 2.17
N LEU A 146 -11.71 -1.08 1.72
CA LEU A 146 -10.41 -1.02 2.39
C LEU A 146 -10.55 -0.55 3.83
N VAL A 147 -11.28 0.55 4.09
CA VAL A 147 -11.46 1.07 5.44
C VAL A 147 -12.26 0.11 6.31
N ILE A 148 -13.32 -0.48 5.79
CA ILE A 148 -14.14 -1.43 6.55
C ILE A 148 -13.32 -2.68 6.93
N ILE A 149 -12.63 -3.30 5.97
CA ILE A 149 -11.83 -4.51 6.24
C ILE A 149 -10.66 -4.20 7.17
N SER A 150 -9.95 -3.10 6.98
CA SER A 150 -8.84 -2.70 7.86
C SER A 150 -9.33 -2.34 9.27
N SER A 151 -10.55 -1.78 9.41
CA SER A 151 -11.13 -1.47 10.71
C SER A 151 -11.46 -2.72 11.54
N LEU A 152 -11.67 -3.87 10.88
CA LEU A 152 -11.83 -5.17 11.56
C LEU A 152 -10.54 -5.61 12.27
N ALA A 153 -9.40 -5.07 11.86
CA ALA A 153 -8.11 -5.32 12.49
C ALA A 153 -7.94 -4.55 13.82
N SER A 154 -8.70 -3.48 14.04
CA SER A 154 -8.66 -2.68 15.26
C SER A 154 -9.53 -3.27 16.37
N HIS A 155 -9.01 -3.29 17.60
CA HIS A 155 -9.77 -3.69 18.79
C HIS A 155 -10.81 -2.65 19.22
N GLU A 156 -10.59 -1.37 18.90
CA GLU A 156 -11.50 -0.28 19.25
C GLU A 156 -12.43 0.04 18.07
N ARG A 157 -13.58 -0.64 18.02
CA ARG A 157 -14.58 -0.44 16.97
C ARG A 157 -15.60 0.65 17.35
N ARG A 158 -15.23 1.90 17.19
CA ARG A 158 -16.21 3.00 17.28
C ARG A 158 -16.82 3.25 15.90
N ARG A 159 -18.09 2.87 15.72
CA ARG A 159 -18.81 3.01 14.45
C ARG A 159 -18.72 4.41 13.83
N ASN A 160 -18.82 5.44 14.66
CA ASN A 160 -18.76 6.83 14.21
C ASN A 160 -17.39 7.21 13.63
N GLU A 161 -16.30 6.69 14.19
CA GLU A 161 -14.94 6.92 13.69
C GLU A 161 -14.70 6.20 12.35
N ILE A 162 -15.26 5.00 12.18
CA ILE A 162 -15.19 4.27 10.91
C ILE A 162 -15.93 5.03 9.81
N ILE A 163 -17.16 5.50 10.08
CA ILE A 163 -17.95 6.27 9.11
C ILE A 163 -17.23 7.58 8.76
N ALA A 164 -16.74 8.31 9.76
CA ALA A 164 -15.96 9.53 9.52
C ALA A 164 -14.72 9.26 8.66
N SER A 165 -13.98 8.19 8.94
CA SER A 165 -12.80 7.79 8.16
C SER A 165 -13.15 7.44 6.72
N VAL A 166 -14.24 6.71 6.49
CA VAL A 166 -14.72 6.40 5.13
C VAL A 166 -15.04 7.69 4.37
N VAL A 167 -15.81 8.60 4.96
CA VAL A 167 -16.19 9.85 4.30
C VAL A 167 -14.98 10.71 3.98
N ILE A 168 -14.09 10.91 4.95
CA ILE A 168 -12.88 11.73 4.77
C ILE A 168 -11.95 11.11 3.72
N LEU A 169 -11.70 9.80 3.79
CA LEU A 169 -10.82 9.11 2.83
C LEU A 169 -11.40 9.09 1.43
N CYS A 170 -12.71 8.82 1.26
CA CYS A 170 -13.37 8.88 -0.04
C CYS A 170 -13.32 10.29 -0.62
N ALA A 171 -13.65 11.32 0.17
CA ALA A 171 -13.60 12.71 -0.27
C ALA A 171 -12.17 13.11 -0.69
N THR A 172 -11.17 12.75 0.12
CA THR A 172 -9.76 13.02 -0.18
C THR A 172 -9.30 12.26 -1.41
N ALA A 173 -9.62 10.98 -1.53
CA ALA A 173 -9.24 10.16 -2.69
C ALA A 173 -9.86 10.72 -3.98
N VAL A 174 -11.16 11.01 -4.01
CA VAL A 174 -11.81 11.62 -5.17
C VAL A 174 -11.22 13.01 -5.46
N GLY A 175 -11.07 13.86 -4.45
CA GLY A 175 -10.50 15.19 -4.58
C GLY A 175 -9.09 15.17 -5.17
N VAL A 176 -8.22 14.34 -4.65
CA VAL A 176 -6.81 14.27 -5.11
C VAL A 176 -6.69 13.58 -6.46
N PHE A 177 -7.27 12.39 -6.62
CA PHE A 177 -7.05 11.59 -7.83
C PHE A 177 -7.85 12.08 -9.03
N VAL A 178 -9.11 12.49 -8.83
CA VAL A 178 -9.99 12.91 -9.93
C VAL A 178 -9.81 14.38 -10.26
N TYR A 179 -9.87 15.28 -9.24
CA TYR A 179 -9.77 16.71 -9.47
C TYR A 179 -8.34 17.23 -9.46
N GLY A 180 -7.47 16.71 -8.58
CA GLY A 180 -6.07 17.16 -8.46
C GLY A 180 -5.21 16.64 -9.59
N ILE A 181 -5.10 15.33 -9.73
CA ILE A 181 -4.19 14.67 -10.68
C ILE A 181 -4.85 14.43 -12.04
N LYS A 182 -6.19 14.58 -12.13
CA LYS A 182 -7.01 14.28 -13.34
C LYS A 182 -6.75 12.87 -13.88
N LEU A 183 -6.57 11.93 -12.97
CA LEU A 183 -6.36 10.54 -13.33
C LEU A 183 -7.67 9.96 -13.85
N GLN A 184 -7.64 9.33 -15.03
CA GLN A 184 -8.78 8.68 -15.62
C GLN A 184 -9.05 7.33 -14.93
N MET A 185 -9.48 7.37 -13.67
CA MET A 185 -9.91 6.18 -12.94
C MET A 185 -11.42 6.15 -12.81
N PRO A 186 -12.06 4.98 -12.91
CA PRO A 186 -13.50 4.85 -12.70
C PRO A 186 -13.81 5.19 -11.24
N VAL A 187 -14.58 6.24 -11.01
CA VAL A 187 -15.06 6.63 -9.69
C VAL A 187 -16.15 5.68 -9.22
N TRP A 188 -17.02 5.28 -10.17
CA TRP A 188 -18.14 4.35 -9.98
C TRP A 188 -17.88 3.01 -10.66
N PRO A 189 -18.59 1.95 -10.25
CA PRO A 189 -18.43 0.63 -10.85
C PRO A 189 -18.74 0.66 -12.35
N ASP A 190 -17.81 0.13 -13.13
CA ASP A 190 -18.05 -0.12 -14.54
C ASP A 190 -18.54 -1.56 -14.73
N THR A 191 -19.82 -1.70 -15.08
CA THR A 191 -20.46 -3.01 -15.29
C THR A 191 -19.83 -3.82 -16.41
N GLN A 192 -19.22 -3.15 -17.41
CA GLN A 192 -18.54 -3.83 -18.51
C GLN A 192 -17.20 -4.43 -18.08
N GLU A 193 -16.42 -3.69 -17.29
CA GLU A 193 -15.16 -4.19 -16.73
C GLU A 193 -15.39 -5.28 -15.68
N LEU A 194 -16.43 -5.15 -14.85
CA LEU A 194 -16.84 -6.23 -13.92
C LEU A 194 -17.15 -7.52 -14.66
N GLY A 195 -17.92 -7.46 -15.75
CA GLY A 195 -18.20 -8.62 -16.59
C GLY A 195 -16.93 -9.27 -17.14
N ARG A 196 -15.95 -8.47 -17.54
CA ARG A 196 -14.65 -8.97 -18.05
C ARG A 196 -13.78 -9.64 -17.00
N MET A 197 -13.87 -9.24 -15.74
CA MET A 197 -13.11 -9.86 -14.65
C MET A 197 -13.59 -11.28 -14.34
N PHE A 198 -14.88 -11.54 -14.48
CA PHE A 198 -15.48 -12.84 -14.17
C PHE A 198 -15.58 -13.78 -15.38
N VAL A 199 -15.34 -13.31 -16.61
CA VAL A 199 -15.33 -14.16 -17.80
C VAL A 199 -13.94 -14.77 -17.99
N PRO A 200 -13.81 -16.12 -18.02
CA PRO A 200 -12.54 -16.78 -18.28
C PRO A 200 -11.91 -16.34 -19.60
N ALA A 201 -10.59 -16.23 -19.62
CA ALA A 201 -9.81 -15.75 -20.77
C ALA A 201 -10.08 -16.54 -22.08
N GLU A 202 -10.57 -17.76 -21.95
CA GLU A 202 -10.90 -18.68 -23.05
C GLU A 202 -12.08 -18.23 -23.92
N LYS A 203 -12.97 -17.38 -23.40
CA LYS A 203 -14.13 -16.84 -24.15
C LYS A 203 -13.91 -15.44 -24.74
N ARG A 204 -12.66 -14.97 -24.79
CA ARG A 204 -12.29 -13.64 -25.30
C ARG A 204 -11.83 -13.64 -26.77
N LYS A 205 -12.25 -14.61 -27.56
CA LYS A 205 -12.05 -14.60 -29.03
C LYS A 205 -13.24 -14.03 -29.72
#